data_a1584152e3f5051ea3ecc72613e21c32
#
_entry.id   a1584152e3f5051ea3ecc72613e21c32
#
_cell.length_a   1.000
_cell.length_b   1.000
_cell.length_c   1.000
_cell.angle_alpha   90.00
_cell.angle_beta   90.00
_cell.angle_gamma   90.00
#
_symmetry.space_group_name_H-M   'P 1'
#
loop_
_entity.id
_entity.type
_entity.pdbx_description
1 polymer ?
#
loop_
_entity_poly.entity_id
_entity_poly.type
_entity_poly.pdbx_seq_one_letter_code
_entity_poly.pdbx_strand_id
1 'polypeptide(L)'
;MQTQEVAIKPNLKVVLRSDAQQIDEVVVTAMGIKRSEKALGYAATSVGGEKIAESRTSDVMSSLAGKIAGVQISSTSSDPGASNSVIIRGVSSLSGTNQPLYVVDGVPLNNSTVYSTDGLNSGYDFGNGANAINPDDVANMTILKGAAATALYGSRAANGVVMITTKSGRKEKGVGIEYNGGVQWSTVLRLPEFQNEFGMGWNGNHTELENGSWGPRFDGSMQLYG
;
A
#
# COMPACT_ATOMS: atom_id res chain seq x y z
N MET A 1 -14.58 -17.22 30.67
CA MET A 1 -14.79 -17.43 32.11
C MET A 1 -13.58 -18.16 32.65
N GLN A 2 -12.92 -17.61 33.65
CA GLN A 2 -11.78 -18.27 34.28
C GLN A 2 -12.30 -19.47 35.10
N THR A 3 -11.67 -20.60 34.90
CA THR A 3 -11.97 -21.82 35.69
C THR A 3 -11.43 -21.60 37.11
N GLN A 4 -12.30 -21.75 38.11
CA GLN A 4 -11.91 -21.69 39.52
C GLN A 4 -12.14 -23.05 40.17
N GLU A 5 -11.11 -23.60 40.80
CA GLU A 5 -11.23 -24.76 41.65
C GLU A 5 -11.51 -24.30 43.08
N VAL A 6 -12.62 -24.69 43.62
CA VAL A 6 -13.05 -24.30 44.96
C VAL A 6 -13.36 -25.54 45.78
N ALA A 7 -12.76 -25.66 46.97
CA ALA A 7 -13.03 -26.78 47.89
C ALA A 7 -14.50 -26.77 48.35
N ILE A 8 -15.13 -27.93 48.35
CA ILE A 8 -16.53 -28.12 48.74
C ILE A 8 -16.72 -27.80 50.21
N LYS A 9 -17.55 -26.80 50.53
CA LYS A 9 -17.94 -26.40 51.87
C LYS A 9 -19.48 -26.27 51.94
N PRO A 10 -20.12 -26.59 53.09
CA PRO A 10 -21.52 -26.29 53.28
C PRO A 10 -21.71 -24.76 53.23
N ASN A 11 -22.57 -24.26 52.37
CA ASN A 11 -22.77 -22.84 52.05
C ASN A 11 -21.67 -22.20 51.13
N LEU A 12 -21.36 -22.86 50.03
CA LEU A 12 -20.41 -22.36 49.03
C LEU A 12 -20.99 -21.14 48.24
N LYS A 13 -20.39 -19.99 48.42
CA LYS A 13 -20.69 -18.82 47.61
C LYS A 13 -19.55 -18.63 46.58
N VAL A 14 -19.80 -18.99 45.32
CA VAL A 14 -18.84 -18.83 44.23
C VAL A 14 -19.14 -17.52 43.53
N VAL A 15 -18.18 -16.60 43.53
CA VAL A 15 -18.22 -15.36 42.77
C VAL A 15 -17.41 -15.55 41.50
N LEU A 16 -18.09 -15.73 40.37
CA LEU A 16 -17.46 -15.83 39.07
C LEU A 16 -16.94 -14.45 38.68
N ARG A 17 -15.63 -14.34 38.43
CA ARG A 17 -15.05 -13.16 37.83
C ARG A 17 -15.21 -13.26 36.32
N SER A 18 -15.63 -12.15 35.68
CA SER A 18 -15.65 -12.09 34.22
C SER A 18 -14.22 -12.14 33.69
N ASP A 19 -13.99 -13.00 32.72
CA ASP A 19 -12.74 -13.09 31.97
C ASP A 19 -12.73 -12.02 30.87
N ALA A 20 -12.97 -10.79 31.27
CA ALA A 20 -12.78 -9.65 30.37
C ALA A 20 -11.29 -9.37 30.33
N GLN A 21 -10.54 -10.10 29.51
CA GLN A 21 -9.27 -9.60 29.02
C GLN A 21 -9.59 -8.36 28.17
N GLN A 22 -9.45 -7.21 28.77
CA GLN A 22 -9.46 -5.95 28.06
C GLN A 22 -8.16 -5.93 27.26
N ILE A 23 -8.24 -6.37 26.02
CA ILE A 23 -7.17 -6.19 25.06
C ILE A 23 -7.13 -4.69 24.79
N ASP A 24 -6.30 -3.98 25.53
CA ASP A 24 -5.97 -2.60 25.19
C ASP A 24 -5.16 -2.65 23.90
N GLU A 25 -5.81 -2.40 22.78
CA GLU A 25 -5.16 -2.27 21.50
C GLU A 25 -4.20 -1.07 21.59
N VAL A 26 -2.92 -1.37 21.56
CA VAL A 26 -1.86 -0.37 21.70
C VAL A 26 -1.51 0.12 20.31
N VAL A 27 -1.78 1.38 20.05
CA VAL A 27 -1.41 2.06 18.80
C VAL A 27 -0.07 2.76 19.01
N VAL A 28 0.84 2.57 18.07
CA VAL A 28 2.07 3.35 18.01
C VAL A 28 1.74 4.71 17.43
N THR A 29 1.95 5.76 18.19
CA THR A 29 1.75 7.14 17.76
C THR A 29 3.05 7.73 17.20
N ALA A 30 3.01 8.99 16.78
CA ALA A 30 4.19 9.73 16.34
C ALA A 30 5.37 9.57 17.30
N MET A 31 6.57 9.46 16.77
CA MET A 31 7.82 9.26 17.51
C MET A 31 7.93 7.93 18.27
N GLY A 32 7.16 6.89 17.87
CA GLY A 32 7.28 5.56 18.48
C GLY A 32 6.63 5.41 19.87
N ILE A 33 5.88 6.39 20.34
CA ILE A 33 5.23 6.34 21.65
C ILE A 33 4.02 5.41 21.57
N LYS A 34 3.98 4.40 22.43
CA LYS A 34 2.85 3.47 22.55
C LYS A 34 1.75 4.09 23.42
N ARG A 35 0.53 4.21 22.89
CA ARG A 35 -0.65 4.65 23.66
C ARG A 35 -1.81 3.71 23.39
N SER A 36 -2.74 3.59 24.34
CA SER A 36 -3.98 2.86 24.09
C SER A 36 -4.85 3.63 23.09
N GLU A 37 -5.52 2.94 22.18
CA GLU A 37 -6.38 3.53 21.15
C GLU A 37 -7.45 4.44 21.76
N LYS A 38 -7.99 4.04 22.91
CA LYS A 38 -9.00 4.81 23.66
C LYS A 38 -8.49 6.16 24.21
N ALA A 39 -7.17 6.32 24.34
CA ALA A 39 -6.56 7.56 24.80
C ALA A 39 -6.25 8.55 23.66
N LEU A 40 -6.49 8.14 22.41
CA LEU A 40 -6.27 9.00 21.24
C LEU A 40 -7.52 9.83 20.98
N GLY A 41 -7.40 11.15 21.04
CA GLY A 41 -8.47 12.08 20.67
C GLY A 41 -8.71 12.16 19.16
N TYR A 42 -8.22 11.20 18.36
CA TYR A 42 -8.29 11.21 16.91
C TYR A 42 -8.45 9.79 16.34
N ALA A 43 -8.99 9.72 15.11
CA ALA A 43 -9.21 8.46 14.43
C ALA A 43 -7.88 7.90 13.89
N ALA A 44 -7.34 6.91 14.58
CA ALA A 44 -6.25 6.06 14.10
C ALA A 44 -6.81 4.66 13.85
N THR A 45 -6.34 4.01 12.79
CA THR A 45 -6.66 2.60 12.52
C THR A 45 -5.36 1.85 12.43
N SER A 46 -5.22 0.80 13.24
CA SER A 46 -4.02 -0.02 13.30
C SER A 46 -4.27 -1.39 12.69
N VAL A 47 -3.29 -1.92 11.96
CA VAL A 47 -3.29 -3.28 11.40
C VAL A 47 -1.98 -3.95 11.79
N GLY A 48 -2.08 -5.06 12.50
CA GLY A 48 -0.90 -5.86 12.90
C GLY A 48 -0.23 -6.54 11.71
N GLY A 49 1.07 -6.73 11.82
CA GLY A 49 1.90 -7.35 10.78
C GLY A 49 1.44 -8.75 10.38
N GLU A 50 0.87 -9.52 11.29
CA GLU A 50 0.32 -10.86 11.00
C GLU A 50 -0.77 -10.80 9.92
N LYS A 51 -1.71 -9.85 10.03
CA LYS A 51 -2.77 -9.65 9.03
C LYS A 51 -2.24 -9.14 7.68
N ILE A 52 -1.10 -8.45 7.69
CA ILE A 52 -0.41 -7.98 6.49
C ILE A 52 0.26 -9.18 5.81
N ALA A 53 0.97 -9.99 6.56
CA ALA A 53 1.66 -11.18 6.06
C ALA A 53 0.71 -12.27 5.53
N GLU A 54 -0.51 -12.39 6.06
CA GLU A 54 -1.52 -13.32 5.54
C GLU A 54 -1.88 -13.09 4.07
N SER A 55 -1.85 -11.84 3.63
CA SER A 55 -2.25 -11.47 2.26
C SER A 55 -1.14 -11.65 1.22
N ARG A 56 0.10 -11.88 1.62
CA ARG A 56 1.30 -12.14 0.81
C ARG A 56 1.27 -11.52 -0.59
N THR A 57 1.10 -10.22 -0.65
CA THR A 57 1.26 -9.44 -1.87
C THR A 57 2.71 -8.95 -1.96
N SER A 58 3.18 -8.71 -3.17
CA SER A 58 4.54 -8.17 -3.40
C SER A 58 4.76 -6.78 -2.79
N ASP A 59 3.68 -6.10 -2.43
CA ASP A 59 3.70 -4.74 -1.92
C ASP A 59 2.84 -4.59 -0.65
N VAL A 60 3.39 -3.87 0.33
CA VAL A 60 2.76 -3.63 1.63
C VAL A 60 1.42 -2.91 1.50
N MET A 61 1.30 -1.96 0.56
CA MET A 61 0.07 -1.19 0.39
C MET A 61 -1.06 -2.05 -0.17
N SER A 62 -0.76 -2.89 -1.15
CA SER A 62 -1.74 -3.83 -1.74
C SER A 62 -2.30 -4.80 -0.70
N SER A 63 -1.50 -5.21 0.28
CA SER A 63 -1.94 -6.10 1.36
C SER A 63 -3.02 -5.49 2.26
N LEU A 64 -3.14 -4.16 2.28
CA LEU A 64 -4.13 -3.41 3.07
C LEU A 64 -5.43 -3.13 2.33
N ALA A 65 -5.48 -3.38 1.02
CA ALA A 65 -6.67 -3.09 0.22
C ALA A 65 -7.90 -3.80 0.80
N GLY A 66 -8.96 -3.03 1.04
CA GLY A 66 -10.21 -3.51 1.64
C GLY A 66 -10.18 -3.81 3.14
N LYS A 67 -9.03 -3.73 3.81
CA LYS A 67 -8.92 -4.02 5.26
C LYS A 67 -9.15 -2.80 6.15
N ILE A 68 -9.07 -1.60 5.60
CA ILE A 68 -9.15 -0.35 6.37
C ILE A 68 -10.27 0.54 5.83
N ALA A 69 -11.23 0.85 6.69
CA ALA A 69 -12.34 1.74 6.34
C ALA A 69 -11.84 3.14 5.99
N GLY A 70 -12.37 3.72 4.89
CA GLY A 70 -12.02 5.07 4.44
C GLY A 70 -10.62 5.20 3.83
N VAL A 71 -10.00 4.11 3.43
CA VAL A 71 -8.76 4.06 2.67
C VAL A 71 -9.01 3.33 1.36
N GLN A 72 -8.76 3.99 0.25
CA GLN A 72 -8.81 3.42 -1.09
C GLN A 72 -7.38 3.18 -1.56
N ILE A 73 -7.11 1.96 -1.99
CA ILE A 73 -5.81 1.56 -2.52
C ILE A 73 -6.05 0.99 -3.91
N SER A 74 -5.35 1.53 -4.89
CA SER A 74 -5.41 1.09 -6.29
C SER A 74 -4.02 1.09 -6.89
N SER A 75 -3.72 0.10 -7.72
CA SER A 75 -2.51 0.12 -8.54
C SER A 75 -2.64 1.17 -9.63
N THR A 76 -1.59 1.93 -9.90
CA THR A 76 -1.55 2.94 -10.96
C THR A 76 -1.36 2.32 -12.33
N SER A 77 -0.70 1.17 -12.41
CA SER A 77 -0.47 0.39 -13.62
C SER A 77 -0.63 -1.10 -13.33
N SER A 78 -0.79 -1.89 -14.37
CA SER A 78 -0.77 -3.35 -14.31
C SER A 78 0.64 -3.94 -14.39
N ASP A 79 1.65 -3.09 -14.50
CA ASP A 79 3.04 -3.53 -14.58
C ASP A 79 3.52 -4.09 -13.24
N PRO A 80 4.30 -5.17 -13.24
CA PRO A 80 4.89 -5.68 -12.01
C PRO A 80 5.78 -4.64 -11.32
N GLY A 81 5.52 -4.34 -10.06
CA GLY A 81 6.28 -3.35 -9.30
C GLY A 81 5.84 -1.90 -9.49
N ALA A 82 4.75 -1.64 -10.23
CA ALA A 82 4.16 -0.31 -10.36
C ALA A 82 3.78 0.28 -9.00
N SER A 83 3.72 1.61 -8.92
CA SER A 83 3.35 2.31 -7.71
C SER A 83 1.86 2.11 -7.36
N ASN A 84 1.56 2.21 -6.08
CA ASN A 84 0.20 2.21 -5.59
C ASN A 84 -0.27 3.63 -5.25
N SER A 85 -1.49 3.91 -5.65
CA SER A 85 -2.21 5.11 -5.23
C SER A 85 -3.00 4.80 -3.97
N VAL A 86 -2.72 5.55 -2.91
CA VAL A 86 -3.42 5.46 -1.62
C VAL A 86 -4.14 6.77 -1.36
N ILE A 87 -5.44 6.69 -1.17
CA ILE A 87 -6.29 7.86 -0.90
C ILE A 87 -7.01 7.63 0.42
N ILE A 88 -6.85 8.57 1.35
CA ILE A 88 -7.48 8.53 2.67
C ILE A 88 -8.62 9.54 2.72
N ARG A 89 -9.85 9.07 2.97
CA ARG A 89 -11.08 9.90 3.05
C ARG A 89 -11.45 10.65 1.76
N GLY A 90 -10.95 10.19 0.61
CA GLY A 90 -11.28 10.76 -0.69
C GLY A 90 -10.27 11.78 -1.20
N VAL A 91 -10.50 12.27 -2.41
CA VAL A 91 -9.66 13.24 -3.10
C VAL A 91 -9.91 14.62 -2.50
N SER A 92 -8.86 15.31 -2.08
CA SER A 92 -8.92 16.64 -1.46
C SER A 92 -8.39 17.75 -2.37
N SER A 93 -7.55 17.42 -3.35
CA SER A 93 -6.92 18.37 -4.26
C SER A 93 -7.15 17.99 -5.72
N LEU A 94 -7.50 18.97 -6.55
CA LEU A 94 -7.66 18.78 -8.00
C LEU A 94 -6.33 18.86 -8.76
N SER A 95 -5.37 19.63 -8.27
CA SER A 95 -4.09 19.88 -8.96
C SER A 95 -2.87 19.41 -8.18
N GLY A 96 -3.04 19.09 -6.90
CA GLY A 96 -1.94 18.61 -6.03
C GLY A 96 -1.96 17.09 -5.83
N THR A 97 -0.97 16.60 -5.11
CA THR A 97 -0.94 15.20 -4.70
C THR A 97 -2.02 14.91 -3.66
N ASN A 98 -2.70 13.78 -3.80
CA ASN A 98 -3.65 13.26 -2.84
C ASN A 98 -3.08 12.07 -2.03
N GLN A 99 -1.80 11.77 -2.24
CA GLN A 99 -1.11 10.70 -1.54
C GLN A 99 -0.84 11.07 -0.08
N PRO A 100 -0.96 10.13 0.87
CA PRO A 100 -0.59 10.35 2.26
C PRO A 100 0.93 10.45 2.43
N LEU A 101 1.35 10.98 3.55
CA LEU A 101 2.74 10.92 3.97
C LEU A 101 3.05 9.52 4.52
N TYR A 102 4.13 8.92 4.07
CA TYR A 102 4.65 7.67 4.62
C TYR A 102 5.72 7.95 5.66
N VAL A 103 5.63 7.26 6.78
CA VAL A 103 6.58 7.39 7.89
C VAL A 103 6.99 5.99 8.33
N VAL A 104 8.27 5.67 8.23
CA VAL A 104 8.84 4.38 8.63
C VAL A 104 9.67 4.60 9.89
N ASP A 105 9.33 3.93 10.97
CA ASP A 105 10.01 4.04 12.29
C ASP A 105 10.22 5.48 12.75
N GLY A 106 9.26 6.37 12.46
CA GLY A 106 9.30 7.79 12.80
C GLY A 106 9.98 8.69 11.77
N VAL A 107 10.59 8.12 10.73
CA VAL A 107 11.26 8.88 9.66
C VAL A 107 10.35 9.03 8.45
N PRO A 108 10.06 10.24 7.99
CA PRO A 108 9.30 10.45 6.77
C PRO A 108 10.02 9.90 5.53
N LEU A 109 9.31 9.07 4.76
CA LEU A 109 9.80 8.48 3.52
C LEU A 109 9.44 9.35 2.34
N ASN A 110 10.36 9.51 1.39
CA ASN A 110 10.04 10.09 0.09
C ASN A 110 9.30 9.02 -0.75
N ASN A 111 8.02 9.28 -1.02
CA ASN A 111 7.16 8.39 -1.81
C ASN A 111 6.84 8.95 -3.19
N SER A 112 7.74 9.76 -3.76
CA SER A 112 7.58 10.22 -5.14
C SER A 112 7.69 9.02 -6.10
N THR A 113 6.80 9.00 -7.09
CA THR A 113 6.83 8.00 -8.16
C THR A 113 7.98 8.30 -9.11
N VAL A 114 8.75 7.29 -9.46
CA VAL A 114 9.81 7.41 -10.45
C VAL A 114 9.23 7.07 -11.82
N TYR A 115 9.04 8.10 -12.64
CA TYR A 115 8.62 7.95 -14.04
C TYR A 115 9.81 8.10 -14.96
N SER A 116 9.87 7.27 -16.00
CA SER A 116 10.66 7.60 -17.18
C SER A 116 9.85 8.54 -18.07
N THR A 117 10.27 9.80 -18.16
CA THR A 117 9.65 10.79 -19.06
C THR A 117 10.41 10.81 -20.37
N ASP A 118 10.27 9.79 -21.19
CA ASP A 118 10.73 9.86 -22.58
C ASP A 118 9.60 10.40 -23.46
N GLY A 119 9.58 11.70 -23.57
CA GLY A 119 8.90 12.48 -24.59
C GLY A 119 7.43 12.14 -24.87
N LEU A 120 7.16 11.51 -25.99
CA LEU A 120 5.82 11.23 -26.51
C LEU A 120 5.19 9.92 -26.01
N ASN A 121 5.94 9.08 -25.33
CA ASN A 121 5.46 7.81 -24.81
C ASN A 121 5.16 7.96 -23.32
N SER A 122 4.01 7.42 -22.90
CA SER A 122 3.67 7.30 -21.49
C SER A 122 4.83 6.61 -20.76
N GLY A 123 5.43 7.32 -19.78
CA GLY A 123 6.57 6.80 -19.05
C GLY A 123 6.24 5.53 -18.29
N TYR A 124 7.21 4.66 -18.16
CA TYR A 124 7.12 3.48 -17.31
C TYR A 124 7.12 3.91 -15.85
N ASP A 125 6.23 3.30 -15.05
CA ASP A 125 6.17 3.46 -13.60
C ASP A 125 7.09 2.42 -12.94
N PHE A 126 8.21 2.89 -12.40
CA PHE A 126 9.18 2.05 -11.69
C PHE A 126 8.85 1.88 -10.19
N GLY A 127 7.66 2.27 -9.78
CA GLY A 127 7.23 2.21 -8.40
C GLY A 127 7.55 3.46 -7.59
N ASN A 128 7.28 3.41 -6.31
CA ASN A 128 7.52 4.48 -5.37
C ASN A 128 8.24 3.96 -4.11
N GLY A 129 8.60 4.87 -3.20
CA GLY A 129 9.35 4.51 -2.00
C GLY A 129 8.68 3.46 -1.10
N ALA A 130 7.35 3.39 -1.11
CA ALA A 130 6.61 2.41 -0.32
C ALA A 130 6.83 0.97 -0.82
N ASN A 131 7.12 0.78 -2.11
CA ASN A 131 7.40 -0.54 -2.69
C ASN A 131 8.72 -1.16 -2.19
N ALA A 132 9.63 -0.34 -1.65
CA ALA A 132 10.89 -0.82 -1.08
C ALA A 132 10.73 -1.47 0.30
N ILE A 133 9.53 -1.39 0.91
CA ILE A 133 9.27 -1.94 2.23
C ILE A 133 8.81 -3.39 2.09
N ASN A 134 9.58 -4.29 2.71
CA ASN A 134 9.20 -5.70 2.75
C ASN A 134 8.01 -5.91 3.72
N PRO A 135 6.87 -6.47 3.26
CA PRO A 135 5.73 -6.78 4.12
C PRO A 135 6.07 -7.64 5.34
N ASP A 136 7.03 -8.55 5.20
CA ASP A 136 7.43 -9.46 6.27
C ASP A 136 8.19 -8.75 7.42
N ASP A 137 8.77 -7.58 7.16
CA ASP A 137 9.48 -6.78 8.16
C ASP A 137 8.55 -5.85 8.94
N VAL A 138 7.27 -5.75 8.55
CA VAL A 138 6.30 -4.89 9.21
C VAL A 138 5.77 -5.54 10.49
N ALA A 139 5.94 -4.87 11.62
CA ALA A 139 5.34 -5.28 12.89
C ALA A 139 3.92 -4.74 13.04
N ASN A 140 3.71 -3.48 12.64
CA ASN A 140 2.41 -2.82 12.74
C ASN A 140 2.33 -1.67 11.74
N MET A 141 1.14 -1.42 11.24
CA MET A 141 0.86 -0.26 10.41
C MET A 141 -0.31 0.53 11.00
N THR A 142 -0.11 1.84 11.18
CA THR A 142 -1.13 2.74 11.72
C THR A 142 -1.43 3.84 10.72
N ILE A 143 -2.72 4.02 10.42
CA ILE A 143 -3.16 5.09 9.53
C ILE A 143 -3.81 6.21 10.34
N LEU A 144 -3.21 7.39 10.24
CA LEU A 144 -3.73 8.61 10.83
C LEU A 144 -4.55 9.38 9.79
N LYS A 145 -5.81 9.67 10.14
CA LYS A 145 -6.77 10.27 9.21
C LYS A 145 -7.07 11.72 9.61
N GLY A 146 -6.92 12.65 8.66
CA GLY A 146 -7.36 14.03 8.82
C GLY A 146 -6.45 14.90 9.71
N ALA A 147 -7.05 15.83 10.44
CA ALA A 147 -6.35 16.88 11.21
C ALA A 147 -5.32 16.38 12.23
N ALA A 148 -5.49 15.18 12.76
CA ALA A 148 -4.53 14.55 13.66
C ALA A 148 -3.16 14.32 13.01
N ALA A 149 -3.17 13.94 11.74
CA ALA A 149 -1.97 13.74 10.95
C ALA A 149 -1.20 15.06 10.76
N THR A 150 -1.92 16.14 10.44
CA THR A 150 -1.32 17.48 10.26
C THR A 150 -0.78 18.07 11.56
N ALA A 151 -1.41 17.78 12.68
CA ALA A 151 -0.93 18.22 13.99
C ALA A 151 0.43 17.60 14.36
N LEU A 152 0.71 16.38 13.90
CA LEU A 152 1.94 15.65 14.20
C LEU A 152 3.06 15.88 13.18
N TYR A 153 2.71 15.98 11.89
CA TYR A 153 3.67 16.00 10.78
C TYR A 153 3.58 17.25 9.89
N GLY A 154 2.76 18.23 10.30
CA GLY A 154 2.59 19.51 9.60
C GLY A 154 1.79 19.35 8.29
N SER A 155 1.89 20.38 7.42
CA SER A 155 1.12 20.46 6.17
C SER A 155 1.37 19.31 5.19
N ARG A 156 2.53 18.68 5.23
CA ARG A 156 2.85 17.49 4.41
C ARG A 156 1.93 16.31 4.66
N ALA A 157 1.30 16.27 5.84
CA ALA A 157 0.37 15.23 6.24
C ALA A 157 -1.11 15.59 6.02
N ALA A 158 -1.41 16.61 5.21
CA ALA A 158 -2.78 17.07 4.95
C ALA A 158 -3.70 15.95 4.45
N ASN A 159 -3.17 15.03 3.64
CA ASN A 159 -3.89 13.89 3.08
C ASN A 159 -3.85 12.64 4.00
N GLY A 160 -3.37 12.79 5.23
CA GLY A 160 -3.18 11.68 6.17
C GLY A 160 -1.75 11.16 6.24
N VAL A 161 -1.51 10.23 7.15
CA VAL A 161 -0.21 9.59 7.35
C VAL A 161 -0.38 8.08 7.44
N VAL A 162 0.47 7.36 6.75
CA VAL A 162 0.67 5.92 6.89
C VAL A 162 1.94 5.71 7.69
N MET A 163 1.80 5.30 8.95
CA MET A 163 2.91 4.99 9.84
C MET A 163 3.21 3.50 9.80
N ILE A 164 4.42 3.14 9.47
CA ILE A 164 4.91 1.77 9.39
C ILE A 164 5.94 1.59 10.51
N THR A 165 5.69 0.62 11.36
CA THR A 165 6.64 0.23 12.41
C THR A 165 7.22 -1.12 12.02
N THR A 166 8.53 -1.20 11.93
CA THR A 166 9.21 -2.44 11.58
C THR A 166 9.42 -3.34 12.80
N LYS A 167 9.65 -4.62 12.54
CA LYS A 167 9.99 -5.58 13.58
C LYS A 167 11.35 -5.23 14.19
N SER A 168 11.40 -5.11 15.49
CA SER A 168 12.65 -4.89 16.22
C SER A 168 13.21 -6.21 16.74
N GLY A 169 14.54 -6.30 16.81
CA GLY A 169 15.22 -7.46 17.39
C GLY A 169 14.73 -7.76 18.81
N ARG A 170 14.43 -9.01 19.08
CA ARG A 170 13.99 -9.50 20.38
C ARG A 170 15.10 -10.32 21.01
N LYS A 171 15.39 -10.10 22.27
CA LYS A 171 16.32 -10.94 23.01
C LYS A 171 15.60 -12.25 23.38
N GLU A 172 15.83 -13.30 22.59
CA GLU A 172 15.30 -14.64 22.83
C GLU A 172 16.43 -15.56 23.30
N LYS A 173 16.04 -16.59 24.08
CA LYS A 173 16.98 -17.65 24.47
C LYS A 173 17.07 -18.65 23.31
N GLY A 174 18.22 -18.69 22.63
CA GLY A 174 18.49 -19.65 21.56
C GLY A 174 18.73 -18.97 20.22
N VAL A 175 18.88 -19.76 19.18
CA VAL A 175 19.04 -19.30 17.78
C VAL A 175 17.66 -19.39 17.13
N GLY A 176 17.01 -18.24 16.90
CA GLY A 176 15.81 -18.16 16.09
C GLY A 176 16.21 -18.03 14.62
N ILE A 177 15.75 -18.94 13.78
CA ILE A 177 15.89 -18.86 12.33
C ILE A 177 14.48 -18.76 11.75
N GLU A 178 14.18 -17.67 11.07
CA GLU A 178 12.94 -17.47 10.33
C GLU A 178 13.28 -17.33 8.86
N TYR A 179 12.64 -18.12 8.00
CA TYR A 179 12.78 -18.03 6.55
C TYR A 179 11.43 -17.80 5.91
N ASN A 180 11.28 -16.70 5.20
CA ASN A 180 10.10 -16.36 4.41
C ASN A 180 10.51 -16.20 2.95
N GLY A 181 9.80 -16.87 2.05
CA GLY A 181 10.07 -16.79 0.62
C GLY A 181 8.77 -16.85 -0.17
N GLY A 182 8.73 -16.11 -1.27
CA GLY A 182 7.60 -16.13 -2.20
C GLY A 182 8.09 -15.93 -3.62
N VAL A 183 7.37 -16.50 -4.57
CA VAL A 183 7.61 -16.30 -6.01
C VAL A 183 6.29 -15.94 -6.65
N GLN A 184 6.29 -14.86 -7.42
CA GLN A 184 5.12 -14.40 -8.15
C GLN A 184 5.40 -14.43 -9.63
N TRP A 185 4.52 -15.07 -10.40
CA TRP A 185 4.52 -15.02 -11.86
C TRP A 185 3.37 -14.18 -12.37
N SER A 186 3.68 -13.24 -13.24
CA SER A 186 2.67 -12.43 -13.91
C SER A 186 2.79 -12.61 -15.40
N THR A 187 1.67 -12.86 -16.08
CA THR A 187 1.58 -12.94 -17.55
C THR A 187 0.59 -11.92 -18.03
N VAL A 188 0.83 -11.39 -19.23
CA VAL A 188 -0.11 -10.45 -19.86
C VAL A 188 -1.39 -11.20 -20.17
N LEU A 189 -2.50 -10.75 -19.59
CA LEU A 189 -3.81 -11.38 -19.77
C LEU A 189 -4.34 -11.14 -21.19
N ARG A 190 -4.18 -9.93 -21.70
CA ARG A 190 -4.67 -9.52 -23.01
C ARG A 190 -3.84 -8.38 -23.56
N LEU A 191 -3.41 -8.51 -24.80
CA LEU A 191 -2.80 -7.42 -25.56
C LEU A 191 -3.88 -6.76 -26.43
N PRO A 192 -3.74 -5.47 -26.78
CA PRO A 192 -4.58 -4.84 -27.78
C PRO A 192 -4.45 -5.56 -29.13
N GLU A 193 -5.56 -5.73 -29.80
CA GLU A 193 -5.55 -6.20 -31.20
C GLU A 193 -5.19 -5.02 -32.08
N PHE A 194 -3.99 -5.05 -32.65
CA PHE A 194 -3.56 -4.03 -33.59
C PHE A 194 -4.09 -4.35 -34.99
N GLN A 195 -4.47 -3.31 -35.71
CA GLN A 195 -4.75 -3.45 -37.14
C GLN A 195 -3.43 -3.71 -37.91
N ASN A 196 -3.48 -4.56 -38.95
CA ASN A 196 -2.33 -4.94 -39.74
C ASN A 196 -2.54 -4.66 -41.22
N GLU A 197 -3.52 -3.82 -41.57
CA GLU A 197 -3.87 -3.52 -42.98
C GLU A 197 -3.27 -2.22 -43.48
N PHE A 198 -3.03 -1.26 -42.56
CA PHE A 198 -2.57 0.08 -42.93
C PHE A 198 -1.29 0.44 -42.14
N GLY A 199 -0.41 1.19 -42.78
CA GLY A 199 0.80 1.73 -42.21
C GLY A 199 0.59 3.04 -41.46
N MET A 200 1.71 3.67 -41.07
CA MET A 200 1.73 4.98 -40.39
C MET A 200 1.25 6.08 -41.32
N GLY A 201 0.41 6.99 -40.82
CA GLY A 201 -0.11 8.14 -41.53
C GLY A 201 -1.61 8.32 -41.44
N TRP A 202 -2.16 9.19 -42.28
CA TRP A 202 -3.59 9.50 -42.35
C TRP A 202 -4.08 9.54 -43.81
N ASN A 203 -5.36 9.25 -44.01
CA ASN A 203 -6.03 9.34 -45.31
C ASN A 203 -5.31 8.60 -46.47
N GLY A 204 -4.67 7.48 -46.14
CA GLY A 204 -3.94 6.68 -47.12
C GLY A 204 -2.55 7.24 -47.48
N ASN A 205 -2.10 8.31 -46.87
CA ASN A 205 -0.79 8.89 -47.09
C ASN A 205 0.15 8.62 -45.92
N HIS A 206 1.41 8.33 -46.21
CA HIS A 206 2.46 8.21 -45.22
C HIS A 206 2.84 9.58 -44.67
N THR A 207 2.92 9.68 -43.35
CA THR A 207 3.34 10.93 -42.65
C THR A 207 4.26 10.56 -41.50
N GLU A 208 5.49 11.05 -41.53
CA GLU A 208 6.54 10.76 -40.52
C GLU A 208 6.33 11.48 -39.20
N LEU A 209 5.56 12.58 -39.21
CA LEU A 209 5.38 13.45 -38.05
C LEU A 209 4.13 13.18 -37.22
N GLU A 210 3.35 12.19 -37.59
CA GLU A 210 2.07 11.88 -36.97
C GLU A 210 1.96 10.41 -36.52
N ASN A 211 1.34 10.18 -35.37
CA ASN A 211 1.15 8.83 -34.81
C ASN A 211 -0.09 8.12 -35.36
N GLY A 212 -0.59 8.53 -36.53
CA GLY A 212 -1.77 7.91 -37.15
C GLY A 212 -1.46 6.52 -37.70
N SER A 213 -2.42 5.62 -37.61
CA SER A 213 -2.34 4.23 -38.14
C SER A 213 -3.27 4.01 -39.33
N TRP A 214 -3.52 5.07 -40.14
CA TRP A 214 -4.40 5.06 -41.29
C TRP A 214 -3.69 5.62 -42.54
N GLY A 215 -2.41 5.27 -42.68
CA GLY A 215 -1.58 5.57 -43.81
C GLY A 215 -1.88 4.65 -45.03
N PRO A 216 -0.89 4.42 -45.90
CA PRO A 216 -1.05 3.53 -47.07
C PRO A 216 -1.39 2.11 -46.62
N ARG A 217 -2.20 1.43 -47.43
CA ARG A 217 -2.48 0.02 -47.22
C ARG A 217 -1.24 -0.82 -47.52
N PHE A 218 -1.01 -1.86 -46.73
CA PHE A 218 0.07 -2.81 -47.00
C PHE A 218 -0.27 -3.65 -48.23
N ASP A 219 0.33 -3.31 -49.34
CA ASP A 219 0.18 -4.00 -50.64
C ASP A 219 1.44 -4.77 -51.04
N GLY A 220 2.44 -4.82 -50.18
CA GLY A 220 3.75 -5.42 -50.43
C GLY A 220 4.74 -4.49 -51.12
N SER A 221 4.36 -3.26 -51.45
CA SER A 221 5.30 -2.26 -51.96
C SER A 221 6.27 -1.79 -50.89
N MET A 222 7.53 -1.52 -51.25
CA MET A 222 8.51 -0.91 -50.35
C MET A 222 8.17 0.55 -50.16
N GLN A 223 7.99 0.95 -48.92
CA GLN A 223 7.91 2.37 -48.52
C GLN A 223 9.24 2.77 -47.90
N LEU A 224 9.77 3.95 -48.28
CA LEU A 224 10.94 4.54 -47.66
C LEU A 224 10.50 5.18 -46.33
N TYR A 225 11.01 4.62 -45.24
CA TYR A 225 10.99 5.29 -43.95
C TYR A 225 12.27 6.09 -43.83
N GLY A 226 12.15 7.38 -43.88
CA GLY A 226 13.27 8.30 -43.69
C GLY A 226 13.73 8.43 -42.26
#